data_e0eb44cc848f783ab761c42af7541ec4
#
_entry.id   e0eb44cc848f783ab761c42af7541ec4
#
_cell.length_a   1.000
_cell.length_b   1.000
_cell.length_c   1.000
_cell.angle_alpha   90.00
_cell.angle_beta   90.00
_cell.angle_gamma   90.00
#
_symmetry.space_group_name_H-M   'P 1'
#
loop_
_entity.id
_entity.type
_entity.pdbx_description
1 polymer ?
#
loop_
_entity_poly.entity_id
_entity_poly.type
_entity_poly.pdbx_seq_one_letter_code
_entity_poly.pdbx_strand_id
1 'polypeptide(L)'
;LLAIDAKDAGWGLLHGDKLEVLKQTGSGVAGKHRQGGQSAKRFQKLREMELQYYFNRVAEITREYFIDIYQVKGLIVSGPGPTKEEFVNKEYLEYRLQNNIIATIDASYSGAEGIREAFSKCSDILSNFRMVEEKKIIEKLFQEINTNSGLGSYGLKEVIEMLKNNIAGMVIISDDINMSRIQKTCKRCSNVEDELIEYGKRISRKTEMKNIACSECKSMDFEIIDQDLVDYIALTAAQTGTKVEVVSGKTEHGVMLGSLGNIAAILRYNPNRN
;
A
#
# COMPACT_ATOMS: atom_id res chain seq x y z
N LEU A 1 2.71 12.07 0.33
CA LEU A 1 2.53 13.45 0.80
C LEU A 1 3.50 14.36 0.07
N LEU A 2 3.03 15.50 -0.39
CA LEU A 2 3.83 16.62 -0.93
C LEU A 2 3.52 17.86 -0.09
N ALA A 3 4.52 18.43 0.56
CA ALA A 3 4.39 19.70 1.28
C ALA A 3 5.16 20.79 0.52
N ILE A 4 4.46 21.83 0.05
CA ILE A 4 5.00 22.83 -0.87
C ILE A 4 4.62 24.25 -0.47
N ASP A 5 5.58 25.17 -0.55
CA ASP A 5 5.36 26.61 -0.60
C ASP A 5 6.32 27.27 -1.60
N ALA A 6 6.37 28.60 -1.63
CA ALA A 6 7.26 29.37 -2.51
C ALA A 6 8.75 29.29 -2.11
N LYS A 7 9.09 28.71 -0.95
CA LYS A 7 10.47 28.62 -0.44
C LYS A 7 11.06 27.22 -0.59
N ASP A 8 10.30 26.21 -0.30
CA ASP A 8 10.75 24.82 -0.38
C ASP A 8 9.61 23.83 -0.62
N ALA A 9 9.97 22.60 -0.93
CA ALA A 9 9.07 21.46 -1.02
C ALA A 9 9.69 20.23 -0.37
N GLY A 10 8.82 19.36 0.20
CA GLY A 10 9.18 18.09 0.78
C GLY A 10 8.29 16.97 0.28
N TRP A 11 8.85 15.78 0.16
CA TRP A 11 8.16 14.55 -0.22
C TRP A 11 8.20 13.55 0.91
N GLY A 12 7.06 12.96 1.22
CA GLY A 12 6.93 11.90 2.21
C GLY A 12 6.13 10.74 1.66
N LEU A 13 6.57 9.54 1.97
CA LEU A 13 5.87 8.30 1.68
C LEU A 13 5.19 7.80 2.93
N LEU A 14 3.91 7.44 2.81
CA LEU A 14 3.16 6.77 3.85
C LEU A 14 2.95 5.32 3.45
N HIS A 15 3.45 4.42 4.27
CA HIS A 15 3.28 2.99 4.11
C HIS A 15 2.70 2.39 5.41
N GLY A 16 1.43 1.97 5.37
CA GLY A 16 0.69 1.67 6.59
C GLY A 16 0.56 2.91 7.47
N ASP A 17 1.04 2.83 8.71
CA ASP A 17 1.08 3.92 9.67
C ASP A 17 2.47 4.57 9.81
N LYS A 18 3.44 4.14 8.98
CA LYS A 18 4.79 4.65 8.99
C LYS A 18 4.97 5.73 7.95
N LEU A 19 5.42 6.90 8.41
CA LEU A 19 5.82 8.01 7.56
C LEU A 19 7.33 8.00 7.34
N GLU A 20 7.75 8.07 6.09
CA GLU A 20 9.13 8.26 5.67
C GLU A 20 9.25 9.58 4.90
N VAL A 21 10.18 10.45 5.31
CA VAL A 21 10.51 11.66 4.56
C VAL A 21 11.57 11.31 3.53
N LEU A 22 11.21 11.40 2.25
CA LEU A 22 12.06 10.97 1.13
C LEU A 22 13.06 12.03 0.70
N LYS A 23 12.59 13.28 0.56
CA LYS A 23 13.37 14.39 0.01
C LYS A 23 12.85 15.74 0.46
N GLN A 24 13.72 16.72 0.45
CA GLN A 24 13.38 18.14 0.56
C GLN A 24 14.25 18.94 -0.41
N THR A 25 13.70 20.02 -0.98
CA THR A 25 14.44 20.93 -1.86
C THR A 25 13.98 22.37 -1.68
N GLY A 26 14.92 23.30 -1.68
CA GLY A 26 14.63 24.72 -1.70
C GLY A 26 14.21 25.21 -3.09
N SER A 27 13.40 26.26 -3.15
CA SER A 27 12.93 26.84 -4.42
C SER A 27 14.02 27.64 -5.13
N GLY A 28 14.82 28.39 -4.39
CA GLY A 28 15.72 29.42 -4.93
C GLY A 28 15.00 30.69 -5.39
N VAL A 29 13.68 30.77 -5.26
CA VAL A 29 12.87 31.93 -5.67
C VAL A 29 13.10 33.11 -4.73
N ALA A 30 13.40 34.27 -5.29
CA ALA A 30 13.63 35.49 -4.51
C ALA A 30 12.37 35.90 -3.72
N GLY A 31 12.57 36.41 -2.50
CA GLY A 31 11.50 36.93 -1.66
C GLY A 31 10.73 38.10 -2.31
N LYS A 32 9.52 38.37 -1.83
CA LYS A 32 8.74 39.52 -2.31
C LYS A 32 9.46 40.85 -1.97
N HIS A 33 9.87 41.60 -2.99
CA HIS A 33 10.34 42.98 -2.81
C HIS A 33 9.13 43.88 -2.55
N ARG A 34 9.19 44.64 -1.44
CA ARG A 34 8.09 45.54 -1.03
C ARG A 34 8.23 46.97 -1.59
N GLN A 35 9.32 47.31 -2.27
CA GLN A 35 9.53 48.66 -2.83
C GLN A 35 8.87 48.77 -4.22
N GLY A 36 8.01 49.74 -4.37
CA GLY A 36 7.37 50.11 -5.64
C GLY A 36 8.32 50.87 -6.57
N GLY A 37 8.01 50.86 -7.87
CA GLY A 37 8.75 51.59 -8.90
C GLY A 37 8.70 50.90 -10.26
N GLN A 38 9.23 51.49 -11.31
CA GLN A 38 9.25 50.90 -12.67
C GLN A 38 9.91 49.54 -12.75
N SER A 39 10.89 49.25 -11.88
CA SER A 39 11.56 47.96 -11.77
C SER A 39 10.70 46.88 -11.07
N ALA A 40 9.69 47.26 -10.30
CA ALA A 40 8.84 46.31 -9.57
C ALA A 40 8.14 45.30 -10.49
N LYS A 41 7.61 45.76 -11.64
CA LYS A 41 6.98 44.87 -12.64
C LYS A 41 7.95 43.85 -13.24
N ARG A 42 9.21 44.27 -13.47
CA ARG A 42 10.28 43.40 -14.01
C ARG A 42 10.63 42.31 -12.94
N PHE A 43 10.81 42.71 -11.71
CA PHE A 43 11.09 41.75 -10.59
C PHE A 43 9.93 40.81 -10.35
N GLN A 44 8.69 41.29 -10.41
CA GLN A 44 7.52 40.42 -10.31
C GLN A 44 7.50 39.38 -11.45
N LYS A 45 7.70 39.77 -12.70
CA LYS A 45 7.75 38.85 -13.83
C LYS A 45 8.88 37.83 -13.71
N LEU A 46 10.05 38.27 -13.26
CA LEU A 46 11.18 37.35 -13.03
C LEU A 46 10.85 36.34 -11.96
N ARG A 47 10.27 36.78 -10.83
CA ARG A 47 9.83 35.89 -9.75
C ARG A 47 8.75 34.91 -10.19
N GLU A 48 7.80 35.32 -11.02
CA GLU A 48 6.79 34.43 -11.60
C GLU A 48 7.44 33.34 -12.47
N MET A 49 8.44 33.71 -13.30
CA MET A 49 9.21 32.72 -14.07
C MET A 49 10.01 31.76 -13.19
N GLU A 50 10.71 32.27 -12.16
CA GLU A 50 11.43 31.43 -11.20
C GLU A 50 10.49 30.46 -10.50
N LEU A 51 9.29 30.90 -10.12
CA LEU A 51 8.27 30.05 -9.49
C LEU A 51 7.77 28.98 -10.46
N GLN A 52 7.57 29.29 -11.73
CA GLN A 52 7.21 28.28 -12.74
C GLN A 52 8.30 27.22 -12.92
N TYR A 53 9.57 27.62 -13.01
CA TYR A 53 10.70 26.67 -13.06
C TYR A 53 10.77 25.79 -11.81
N TYR A 54 10.52 26.37 -10.65
CA TYR A 54 10.46 25.64 -9.41
C TYR A 54 9.31 24.61 -9.40
N PHE A 55 8.11 25.01 -9.81
CA PHE A 55 6.96 24.12 -9.89
C PHE A 55 7.17 22.95 -10.87
N ASN A 56 7.76 23.22 -12.03
CA ASN A 56 8.12 22.15 -12.98
C ASN A 56 9.11 21.16 -12.35
N ARG A 57 10.14 21.65 -11.66
CA ARG A 57 11.10 20.80 -10.95
C ARG A 57 10.45 19.99 -9.84
N VAL A 58 9.52 20.58 -9.09
CA VAL A 58 8.74 19.85 -8.06
C VAL A 58 7.89 18.77 -8.71
N ALA A 59 7.24 19.07 -9.82
CA ALA A 59 6.42 18.12 -10.57
C ALA A 59 7.23 16.92 -11.10
N GLU A 60 8.42 17.18 -11.65
CA GLU A 60 9.35 16.14 -12.12
C GLU A 60 9.79 15.21 -10.98
N ILE A 61 10.20 15.77 -9.84
CA ILE A 61 10.58 14.98 -8.66
C ILE A 61 9.38 14.19 -8.13
N THR A 62 8.20 14.80 -8.13
CA THR A 62 6.97 14.12 -7.67
C THR A 62 6.63 12.93 -8.58
N ARG A 63 6.78 13.08 -9.91
CA ARG A 63 6.61 11.99 -10.86
C ARG A 63 7.61 10.86 -10.61
N GLU A 64 8.91 11.20 -10.49
CA GLU A 64 9.99 10.24 -10.25
C GLU A 64 9.69 9.37 -9.02
N TYR A 65 9.42 10.01 -7.87
CA TYR A 65 9.17 9.26 -6.64
C TYR A 65 7.82 8.54 -6.65
N PHE A 66 6.74 9.20 -7.02
CA PHE A 66 5.40 8.70 -6.76
C PHE A 66 4.81 7.87 -7.90
N ILE A 67 5.37 7.97 -9.11
CA ILE A 67 4.96 7.12 -10.23
C ILE A 67 6.03 6.06 -10.53
N ASP A 68 7.27 6.51 -10.78
CA ASP A 68 8.29 5.62 -11.34
C ASP A 68 8.87 4.67 -10.28
N ILE A 69 9.06 5.15 -9.02
CA ILE A 69 9.68 4.35 -7.95
C ILE A 69 8.63 3.65 -7.09
N TYR A 70 7.68 4.39 -6.50
CA TYR A 70 6.80 3.85 -5.45
C TYR A 70 5.39 3.52 -5.91
N GLN A 71 4.95 3.99 -7.07
CA GLN A 71 3.61 3.73 -7.65
C GLN A 71 2.47 3.97 -6.64
N VAL A 72 2.44 5.18 -6.08
CA VAL A 72 1.51 5.51 -4.99
C VAL A 72 0.05 5.44 -5.42
N LYS A 73 -0.84 5.05 -4.50
CA LYS A 73 -2.28 4.96 -4.72
C LYS A 73 -2.98 6.31 -4.72
N GLY A 74 -2.38 7.33 -4.08
CA GLY A 74 -2.95 8.67 -3.99
C GLY A 74 -1.97 9.69 -3.46
N LEU A 75 -2.28 10.96 -3.65
CA LEU A 75 -1.44 12.10 -3.29
C LEU A 75 -2.21 13.06 -2.38
N ILE A 76 -1.61 13.45 -1.27
CA ILE A 76 -2.06 14.58 -0.46
C ILE A 76 -1.06 15.71 -0.64
N VAL A 77 -1.56 16.89 -1.01
CA VAL A 77 -0.76 18.11 -1.16
C VAL A 77 -1.00 19.01 0.04
N SER A 78 0.07 19.51 0.65
CA SER A 78 -0.02 20.36 1.83
C SER A 78 0.93 21.57 1.73
N GLY A 79 0.72 22.53 2.58
CA GLY A 79 1.59 23.69 2.70
C GLY A 79 0.86 24.96 3.09
N PRO A 80 1.60 26.03 3.39
CA PRO A 80 1.03 27.33 3.75
C PRO A 80 0.55 28.12 2.53
N GLY A 81 -0.54 28.83 2.71
CA GLY A 81 -1.04 29.84 1.78
C GLY A 81 -1.38 29.36 0.38
N PRO A 82 -1.46 30.28 -0.58
CA PRO A 82 -2.02 30.02 -1.90
C PRO A 82 -1.08 29.27 -2.85
N THR A 83 0.18 29.02 -2.47
CA THR A 83 1.18 28.42 -3.37
C THR A 83 0.82 26.98 -3.74
N LYS A 84 0.32 26.20 -2.78
CA LYS A 84 -0.12 24.81 -3.05
C LYS A 84 -1.33 24.76 -3.98
N GLU A 85 -2.31 25.69 -3.79
CA GLU A 85 -3.48 25.82 -4.65
C GLU A 85 -3.04 26.21 -6.07
N GLU A 86 -2.11 27.16 -6.20
CA GLU A 86 -1.57 27.55 -7.49
C GLU A 86 -0.89 26.37 -8.19
N PHE A 87 -0.11 25.59 -7.46
CA PHE A 87 0.56 24.40 -7.99
C PHE A 87 -0.44 23.34 -8.48
N VAL A 88 -1.47 23.06 -7.70
CA VAL A 88 -2.50 22.07 -8.04
C VAL A 88 -3.40 22.56 -9.17
N ASN A 89 -3.91 23.82 -9.11
CA ASN A 89 -4.90 24.34 -10.04
C ASN A 89 -4.32 24.63 -11.43
N LYS A 90 -3.02 24.88 -11.53
CA LYS A 90 -2.32 25.07 -12.82
C LYS A 90 -1.84 23.76 -13.44
N GLU A 91 -2.22 22.61 -12.85
CA GLU A 91 -1.99 21.27 -13.40
C GLU A 91 -0.52 20.98 -13.74
N TYR A 92 0.41 21.38 -12.85
CA TYR A 92 1.84 21.08 -13.03
C TYR A 92 2.14 19.57 -12.89
N LEU A 93 1.35 18.85 -12.11
CA LEU A 93 1.51 17.41 -11.88
C LEU A 93 1.15 16.61 -13.14
N GLU A 94 1.83 15.49 -13.34
CA GLU A 94 1.41 14.52 -14.33
C GLU A 94 -0.03 14.08 -14.09
N TYR A 95 -0.82 13.86 -15.16
CA TYR A 95 -2.26 13.61 -15.11
C TYR A 95 -2.67 12.47 -14.17
N ARG A 96 -1.84 11.41 -14.06
CA ARG A 96 -2.11 10.29 -13.13
C ARG A 96 -2.06 10.71 -11.67
N LEU A 97 -1.14 11.60 -11.30
CA LEU A 97 -1.05 12.16 -9.95
C LEU A 97 -2.13 13.21 -9.71
N GLN A 98 -2.37 14.07 -10.71
CA GLN A 98 -3.39 15.10 -10.64
C GLN A 98 -4.77 14.50 -10.37
N ASN A 99 -5.13 13.42 -11.06
CA ASN A 99 -6.41 12.72 -10.88
C ASN A 99 -6.48 11.89 -9.57
N ASN A 100 -5.35 11.62 -8.96
CA ASN A 100 -5.26 10.85 -7.71
C ASN A 100 -4.95 11.74 -6.49
N ILE A 101 -5.17 13.05 -6.60
CA ILE A 101 -5.12 13.94 -5.42
C ILE A 101 -6.30 13.61 -4.52
N ILE A 102 -5.99 13.09 -3.33
CA ILE A 102 -6.98 12.71 -2.31
C ILE A 102 -7.48 13.95 -1.59
N ALA A 103 -6.57 14.85 -1.25
CA ALA A 103 -6.89 16.08 -0.52
C ALA A 103 -5.78 17.12 -0.66
N THR A 104 -6.18 18.38 -0.41
CA THR A 104 -5.28 19.51 -0.19
C THR A 104 -5.45 19.97 1.26
N ILE A 105 -4.35 20.06 2.03
CA ILE A 105 -4.36 20.35 3.47
C ILE A 105 -3.60 21.63 3.75
N ASP A 106 -4.18 22.49 4.60
CA ASP A 106 -3.48 23.66 5.13
C ASP A 106 -2.48 23.24 6.19
N ALA A 107 -1.22 23.55 5.96
CA ALA A 107 -0.12 23.35 6.89
C ALA A 107 0.61 24.68 7.12
N SER A 108 1.17 24.85 8.32
CA SER A 108 1.91 26.04 8.70
C SER A 108 3.32 26.05 8.09
N TYR A 109 3.83 24.86 7.77
CA TYR A 109 5.17 24.62 7.24
C TYR A 109 5.12 23.93 5.89
N SER A 110 6.22 24.01 5.17
CA SER A 110 6.52 23.25 3.95
C SER A 110 7.73 22.32 4.20
N GLY A 111 8.25 21.66 3.19
CA GLY A 111 9.39 20.77 3.34
C GLY A 111 9.11 19.60 4.30
N ALA A 112 10.14 19.13 5.03
CA ALA A 112 10.04 17.97 5.91
C ALA A 112 9.10 18.21 7.11
N GLU A 113 9.07 19.43 7.66
CA GLU A 113 8.17 19.79 8.75
C GLU A 113 6.71 19.82 8.29
N GLY A 114 6.48 20.38 7.09
CA GLY A 114 5.15 20.37 6.47
C GLY A 114 4.64 18.96 6.19
N ILE A 115 5.50 18.01 5.84
CA ILE A 115 5.15 16.60 5.70
C ILE A 115 4.68 16.00 7.03
N ARG A 116 5.40 16.28 8.15
CA ARG A 116 5.01 15.77 9.47
C ARG A 116 3.70 16.39 9.96
N GLU A 117 3.53 17.69 9.75
CA GLU A 117 2.29 18.39 10.09
C GLU A 117 1.10 17.85 9.25
N ALA A 118 1.28 17.67 7.95
CA ALA A 118 0.26 17.09 7.08
C ALA A 118 -0.12 15.68 7.51
N PHE A 119 0.87 14.85 7.88
CA PHE A 119 0.61 13.50 8.37
C PHE A 119 -0.26 13.51 9.63
N SER A 120 0.01 14.39 10.58
CA SER A 120 -0.80 14.51 11.80
C SER A 120 -2.24 14.97 11.54
N LYS A 121 -2.47 15.71 10.46
CA LYS A 121 -3.79 16.26 10.09
C LYS A 121 -4.59 15.39 9.13
N CYS A 122 -3.97 14.39 8.53
CA CYS A 122 -4.62 13.61 7.46
C CYS A 122 -5.20 12.26 7.91
N SER A 123 -5.22 11.95 9.22
CA SER A 123 -5.69 10.66 9.75
C SER A 123 -7.11 10.30 9.26
N ASP A 124 -8.06 11.22 9.37
CA ASP A 124 -9.44 10.99 8.96
C ASP A 124 -9.56 10.85 7.44
N ILE A 125 -8.80 11.66 6.69
CA ILE A 125 -8.76 11.61 5.22
C ILE A 125 -8.23 10.26 4.76
N LEU A 126 -7.15 9.77 5.37
CA LEU A 126 -6.54 8.49 5.06
C LEU A 126 -7.46 7.32 5.44
N SER A 127 -8.12 7.40 6.58
CA SER A 127 -9.11 6.41 7.01
C SER A 127 -10.25 6.29 6.01
N ASN A 128 -10.83 7.42 5.61
CA ASN A 128 -11.90 7.46 4.60
C ASN A 128 -11.41 6.93 3.24
N PHE A 129 -10.21 7.29 2.83
CA PHE A 129 -9.62 6.80 1.58
C PHE A 129 -9.44 5.27 1.60
N ARG A 130 -8.90 4.72 2.70
CA ARG A 130 -8.76 3.27 2.90
C ARG A 130 -10.11 2.57 2.82
N MET A 131 -11.13 3.09 3.50
CA MET A 131 -12.49 2.53 3.45
C MET A 131 -13.06 2.48 2.03
N VAL A 132 -12.86 3.54 1.23
CA VAL A 132 -13.31 3.57 -0.17
C VAL A 132 -12.56 2.56 -1.03
N GLU A 133 -11.25 2.42 -0.84
CA GLU A 133 -10.45 1.42 -1.58
C GLU A 133 -10.82 -0.01 -1.20
N GLU A 134 -10.97 -0.30 0.10
CA GLU A 134 -11.45 -1.59 0.59
C GLU A 134 -12.81 -1.95 0.00
N LYS A 135 -13.76 -0.99 0.01
CA LYS A 135 -15.07 -1.15 -0.60
C LYS A 135 -14.98 -1.58 -2.07
N LYS A 136 -14.20 -0.84 -2.88
CA LYS A 136 -14.03 -1.15 -4.32
C LYS A 136 -13.49 -2.55 -4.55
N ILE A 137 -12.51 -2.97 -3.73
CA ILE A 137 -11.88 -4.28 -3.84
C ILE A 137 -12.88 -5.39 -3.50
N ILE A 138 -13.62 -5.23 -2.41
CA ILE A 138 -14.61 -6.23 -1.97
C ILE A 138 -15.80 -6.29 -2.94
N GLU A 139 -16.31 -5.15 -3.40
CA GLU A 139 -17.37 -5.13 -4.43
C GLU A 139 -16.93 -5.85 -5.71
N LYS A 140 -15.71 -5.62 -6.17
CA LYS A 140 -15.14 -6.34 -7.31
C LYS A 140 -15.07 -7.85 -7.06
N LEU A 141 -14.59 -8.29 -5.89
CA LEU A 141 -14.56 -9.69 -5.52
C LEU A 141 -15.96 -10.33 -5.59
N PHE A 142 -16.95 -9.70 -4.96
CA PHE A 142 -18.31 -10.23 -4.96
C PHE A 142 -18.95 -10.21 -6.35
N GLN A 143 -18.61 -9.24 -7.19
CA GLN A 143 -19.02 -9.25 -8.59
C GLN A 143 -18.48 -10.48 -9.32
N GLU A 144 -17.19 -10.80 -9.16
CA GLU A 144 -16.58 -11.99 -9.80
C GLU A 144 -17.18 -13.31 -9.27
N ILE A 145 -17.54 -13.38 -8.00
CA ILE A 145 -18.20 -14.55 -7.40
C ILE A 145 -19.63 -14.68 -7.94
N ASN A 146 -20.41 -13.58 -7.92
CA ASN A 146 -21.83 -13.62 -8.29
C ASN A 146 -22.08 -13.81 -9.80
N THR A 147 -21.17 -13.36 -10.65
CA THR A 147 -21.30 -13.52 -12.11
C THR A 147 -20.86 -14.90 -12.60
N ASN A 148 -20.43 -15.79 -11.72
CA ASN A 148 -19.87 -17.11 -12.07
C ASN A 148 -18.78 -17.00 -13.15
N SER A 149 -18.01 -15.91 -13.15
CA SER A 149 -16.88 -15.70 -14.07
C SER A 149 -15.81 -16.79 -13.92
N GLY A 150 -15.75 -17.41 -12.73
CA GLY A 150 -14.70 -18.33 -12.31
C GLY A 150 -13.40 -17.60 -11.94
N LEU A 151 -13.47 -16.26 -11.75
CA LEU A 151 -12.34 -15.43 -11.35
C LEU A 151 -12.33 -15.10 -9.86
N GLY A 152 -13.42 -15.39 -9.13
CA GLY A 152 -13.48 -15.25 -7.67
C GLY A 152 -13.19 -16.59 -6.99
N SER A 153 -12.25 -16.61 -6.06
CA SER A 153 -11.95 -17.77 -5.20
C SER A 153 -11.93 -17.34 -3.73
N TYR A 154 -12.39 -18.19 -2.83
CA TYR A 154 -12.43 -17.91 -1.40
C TYR A 154 -12.19 -19.18 -0.60
N GLY A 155 -11.88 -19.01 0.68
CA GLY A 155 -11.48 -20.12 1.54
C GLY A 155 -9.96 -20.31 1.56
N LEU A 156 -9.44 -20.61 2.75
CA LEU A 156 -8.00 -20.57 3.02
C LEU A 156 -7.19 -21.56 2.14
N LYS A 157 -7.69 -22.78 1.98
CA LYS A 157 -6.98 -23.83 1.21
C LYS A 157 -6.95 -23.49 -0.27
N GLU A 158 -8.09 -23.11 -0.82
CA GLU A 158 -8.29 -22.78 -2.22
C GLU A 158 -7.42 -21.56 -2.61
N VAL A 159 -7.46 -20.51 -1.81
CA VAL A 159 -6.67 -19.30 -2.08
C VAL A 159 -5.18 -19.58 -2.04
N ILE A 160 -4.69 -20.36 -1.07
CA ILE A 160 -3.27 -20.73 -0.99
C ILE A 160 -2.87 -21.59 -2.20
N GLU A 161 -3.72 -22.49 -2.65
CA GLU A 161 -3.47 -23.30 -3.85
C GLU A 161 -3.38 -22.41 -5.10
N MET A 162 -4.34 -21.49 -5.29
CA MET A 162 -4.31 -20.53 -6.40
C MET A 162 -3.08 -19.65 -6.36
N LEU A 163 -2.64 -19.24 -5.17
CA LEU A 163 -1.43 -18.43 -4.99
C LEU A 163 -0.15 -19.22 -5.34
N LYS A 164 -0.01 -20.44 -4.83
CA LYS A 164 1.14 -21.33 -5.11
C LYS A 164 1.27 -21.65 -6.60
N ASN A 165 0.14 -21.83 -7.29
CA ASN A 165 0.09 -22.16 -8.71
C ASN A 165 0.17 -20.92 -9.62
N ASN A 166 0.41 -19.72 -9.06
CA ASN A 166 0.51 -18.46 -9.80
C ASN A 166 -0.78 -18.09 -10.58
N ILE A 167 -1.93 -18.55 -10.09
CA ILE A 167 -3.26 -18.29 -10.70
C ILE A 167 -3.87 -17.03 -10.06
N ALA A 168 -3.58 -16.77 -8.77
CA ALA A 168 -4.07 -15.60 -8.08
C ALA A 168 -3.42 -14.32 -8.64
N GLY A 169 -4.24 -13.37 -9.07
CA GLY A 169 -3.81 -12.02 -9.46
C GLY A 169 -3.79 -11.05 -8.28
N MET A 170 -4.75 -11.23 -7.36
CA MET A 170 -4.85 -10.48 -6.12
C MET A 170 -5.34 -11.40 -5.00
N VAL A 171 -4.69 -11.35 -3.85
CA VAL A 171 -5.17 -11.97 -2.60
C VAL A 171 -5.67 -10.86 -1.68
N ILE A 172 -6.85 -11.04 -1.12
CA ILE A 172 -7.51 -10.15 -0.18
C ILE A 172 -7.60 -10.87 1.15
N ILE A 173 -7.06 -10.28 2.20
CA ILE A 173 -6.96 -10.90 3.52
C ILE A 173 -7.46 -9.93 4.59
N SER A 174 -8.20 -10.42 5.59
CA SER A 174 -8.60 -9.63 6.75
C SER A 174 -7.47 -9.48 7.75
N ASP A 175 -7.35 -8.32 8.39
CA ASP A 175 -6.44 -8.09 9.52
C ASP A 175 -6.84 -8.92 10.77
N ASP A 176 -8.08 -9.42 10.81
CA ASP A 176 -8.58 -10.33 11.86
C ASP A 176 -8.17 -11.80 11.65
N ILE A 177 -7.48 -12.15 10.56
CA ILE A 177 -7.09 -13.54 10.33
C ILE A 177 -6.01 -13.95 11.34
N ASN A 178 -6.33 -14.95 12.14
CA ASN A 178 -5.50 -15.38 13.26
C ASN A 178 -5.03 -16.83 13.05
N MET A 179 -4.18 -17.03 12.04
CA MET A 179 -3.71 -18.33 11.57
C MET A 179 -2.20 -18.36 11.43
N SER A 180 -1.62 -19.53 11.65
CA SER A 180 -0.21 -19.84 11.41
C SER A 180 -0.06 -21.03 10.49
N ARG A 181 1.00 -21.04 9.72
CA ARG A 181 1.46 -22.18 8.95
C ARG A 181 2.58 -22.90 9.71
N ILE A 182 2.42 -24.22 9.94
CA ILE A 182 3.49 -25.06 10.44
C ILE A 182 3.92 -25.99 9.32
N GLN A 183 5.20 -25.95 9.00
CA GLN A 183 5.82 -26.84 8.02
C GLN A 183 6.83 -27.73 8.75
N LYS A 184 6.67 -29.05 8.61
CA LYS A 184 7.59 -30.06 9.14
C LYS A 184 8.29 -30.74 7.99
N THR A 185 9.61 -30.63 7.92
CA THR A 185 10.44 -31.24 6.87
C THR A 185 11.32 -32.31 7.48
N CYS A 186 11.21 -33.53 6.99
CA CYS A 186 12.07 -34.64 7.41
C CYS A 186 13.47 -34.47 6.84
N LYS A 187 14.50 -34.42 7.69
CA LYS A 187 15.89 -34.26 7.25
C LYS A 187 16.44 -35.51 6.56
N ARG A 188 15.83 -36.68 6.74
CA ARG A 188 16.28 -37.93 6.16
C ARG A 188 15.74 -38.20 4.74
N CYS A 189 14.47 -37.94 4.51
CA CYS A 189 13.81 -38.23 3.22
C CYS A 189 13.22 -37.00 2.52
N SER A 190 13.38 -35.83 3.12
CA SER A 190 12.86 -34.55 2.62
C SER A 190 11.34 -34.51 2.48
N ASN A 191 10.59 -35.44 3.10
CA ASN A 191 9.14 -35.36 3.12
C ASN A 191 8.69 -34.13 3.88
N VAL A 192 7.70 -33.40 3.30
CA VAL A 192 7.18 -32.14 3.84
C VAL A 192 5.71 -32.33 4.24
N GLU A 193 5.41 -32.07 5.49
CA GLU A 193 4.06 -31.98 6.03
C GLU A 193 3.75 -30.49 6.31
N ASP A 194 2.65 -29.99 5.76
CA ASP A 194 2.26 -28.57 5.79
C ASP A 194 0.86 -28.43 6.36
N GLU A 195 0.70 -27.70 7.45
CA GLU A 195 -0.55 -27.57 8.18
C GLU A 195 -0.84 -26.09 8.51
N LEU A 196 -2.11 -25.69 8.33
CA LEU A 196 -2.62 -24.37 8.72
C LEU A 196 -3.45 -24.51 9.97
N ILE A 197 -3.11 -23.76 11.01
CA ILE A 197 -3.74 -23.84 12.33
C ILE A 197 -4.00 -22.46 12.91
N GLU A 198 -4.90 -22.39 13.87
CA GLU A 198 -5.09 -21.18 14.66
C GLU A 198 -3.80 -20.78 15.40
N TYR A 199 -3.46 -19.51 15.35
CA TYR A 199 -2.24 -18.96 15.96
C TYR A 199 -2.06 -19.35 17.43
N GLY A 200 -3.16 -19.38 18.21
CA GLY A 200 -3.13 -19.79 19.61
C GLY A 200 -2.73 -21.25 19.84
N LYS A 201 -2.94 -22.12 18.86
CA LYS A 201 -2.65 -23.57 18.96
C LYS A 201 -1.27 -23.95 18.44
N ARG A 202 -0.50 -23.00 17.87
CA ARG A 202 0.78 -23.30 17.18
C ARG A 202 1.83 -23.96 18.08
N ILE A 203 1.93 -23.56 19.35
CA ILE A 203 2.95 -24.09 20.27
C ILE A 203 2.63 -25.54 20.66
N SER A 204 1.38 -25.85 21.02
CA SER A 204 0.97 -27.21 21.32
C SER A 204 1.13 -28.14 20.12
N ARG A 205 0.68 -27.68 18.95
CA ARG A 205 0.78 -28.46 17.71
C ARG A 205 2.21 -28.73 17.29
N LYS A 206 3.09 -27.74 17.41
CA LYS A 206 4.53 -27.89 17.13
C LYS A 206 5.19 -28.91 18.06
N THR A 207 4.77 -28.97 19.33
CA THR A 207 5.24 -29.97 20.30
C THR A 207 4.74 -31.36 19.93
N GLU A 208 3.47 -31.50 19.56
CA GLU A 208 2.90 -32.77 19.10
C GLU A 208 3.61 -33.29 17.86
N MET A 209 3.85 -32.42 16.85
CA MET A 209 4.52 -32.79 15.60
C MET A 209 5.95 -33.28 15.81
N LYS A 210 6.65 -32.81 16.86
CA LYS A 210 7.99 -33.32 17.22
C LYS A 210 7.96 -34.77 17.69
N ASN A 211 6.85 -35.24 18.26
CA ASN A 211 6.68 -36.57 18.78
C ASN A 211 6.10 -37.58 17.77
N ILE A 212 5.77 -37.09 16.55
CA ILE A 212 5.22 -37.94 15.49
C ILE A 212 6.33 -38.27 14.50
N ALA A 213 6.61 -39.57 14.27
CA ALA A 213 7.57 -40.01 13.30
C ALA A 213 7.18 -39.62 11.85
N CYS A 214 8.15 -39.45 10.96
CA CYS A 214 7.91 -39.21 9.55
C CYS A 214 6.99 -40.30 8.96
N SER A 215 5.98 -39.90 8.23
CA SER A 215 5.01 -40.82 7.59
C SER A 215 5.71 -41.79 6.63
N GLU A 216 6.74 -41.32 5.92
CA GLU A 216 7.48 -42.08 4.90
C GLU A 216 8.59 -42.96 5.48
N CYS A 217 9.58 -42.35 6.14
CA CYS A 217 10.81 -43.07 6.53
C CYS A 217 10.92 -43.38 8.03
N LYS A 218 9.90 -43.04 8.83
CA LYS A 218 9.83 -43.24 10.28
C LYS A 218 10.94 -42.57 11.10
N SER A 219 11.69 -41.65 10.49
CA SER A 219 12.69 -40.84 11.21
C SER A 219 12.04 -39.88 12.17
N MET A 220 12.77 -39.53 13.25
CA MET A 220 12.39 -38.52 14.24
C MET A 220 13.21 -37.22 14.08
N ASP A 221 14.01 -37.09 13.02
CA ASP A 221 14.85 -35.90 12.78
C ASP A 221 14.16 -34.95 11.78
N PHE A 222 13.70 -33.83 12.31
CA PHE A 222 12.88 -32.86 11.58
C PHE A 222 13.39 -31.45 11.74
N GLU A 223 13.14 -30.65 10.71
CA GLU A 223 13.06 -29.20 10.78
C GLU A 223 11.58 -28.78 10.84
N ILE A 224 11.23 -27.92 11.79
CA ILE A 224 9.85 -27.42 11.94
C ILE A 224 9.89 -25.89 11.88
N ILE A 225 9.30 -25.35 10.82
CA ILE A 225 9.13 -23.91 10.60
C ILE A 225 7.72 -23.53 11.02
N ASP A 226 7.62 -22.45 11.81
CA ASP A 226 6.39 -21.83 12.28
C ASP A 226 6.36 -20.40 11.74
N GLN A 227 5.38 -20.10 10.92
CA GLN A 227 5.29 -18.82 10.20
C GLN A 227 3.88 -18.26 10.32
N ASP A 228 3.78 -16.95 10.56
CA ASP A 228 2.50 -16.24 10.46
C ASP A 228 1.92 -16.39 9.05
N LEU A 229 0.59 -16.52 8.96
CA LEU A 229 -0.05 -16.75 7.66
C LEU A 229 0.06 -15.54 6.73
N VAL A 230 -0.04 -14.32 7.29
CA VAL A 230 0.07 -13.08 6.49
C VAL A 230 1.47 -12.95 5.90
N ASP A 231 2.51 -13.23 6.71
CA ASP A 231 3.89 -13.23 6.25
C ASP A 231 4.13 -14.30 5.16
N TYR A 232 3.56 -15.49 5.36
CA TYR A 232 3.67 -16.55 4.36
C TYR A 232 3.02 -16.17 3.02
N ILE A 233 1.82 -15.57 3.07
CA ILE A 233 1.10 -15.09 1.88
C ILE A 233 1.90 -13.97 1.21
N ALA A 234 2.42 -13.00 1.98
CA ALA A 234 3.19 -11.88 1.46
C ALA A 234 4.47 -12.37 0.72
N LEU A 235 5.21 -13.30 1.30
CA LEU A 235 6.42 -13.87 0.70
C LEU A 235 6.08 -14.65 -0.59
N THR A 236 5.04 -15.48 -0.56
CA THR A 236 4.62 -16.25 -1.74
C THR A 236 4.10 -15.34 -2.84
N ALA A 237 3.33 -14.32 -2.49
CA ALA A 237 2.82 -13.31 -3.41
C ALA A 237 3.94 -12.52 -4.09
N ALA A 238 5.00 -12.16 -3.36
CA ALA A 238 6.17 -11.51 -3.94
C ALA A 238 6.88 -12.39 -4.99
N GLN A 239 6.92 -13.71 -4.78
CA GLN A 239 7.50 -14.66 -5.73
C GLN A 239 6.65 -14.84 -7.00
N THR A 240 5.33 -14.76 -6.87
CA THR A 240 4.37 -14.96 -7.98
C THR A 240 3.94 -13.65 -8.63
N GLY A 241 4.38 -12.47 -8.16
CA GLY A 241 3.91 -11.17 -8.62
C GLY A 241 2.42 -10.96 -8.36
N THR A 242 1.89 -11.57 -7.29
CA THR A 242 0.49 -11.44 -6.86
C THR A 242 0.35 -10.23 -5.96
N LYS A 243 -0.68 -9.43 -6.16
CA LYS A 243 -1.00 -8.29 -5.29
C LYS A 243 -1.65 -8.79 -4.01
N VAL A 244 -1.24 -8.26 -2.85
CA VAL A 244 -1.88 -8.54 -1.56
C VAL A 244 -2.52 -7.26 -1.03
N GLU A 245 -3.79 -7.34 -0.67
CA GLU A 245 -4.54 -6.26 -0.06
C GLU A 245 -5.07 -6.72 1.31
N VAL A 246 -4.82 -5.90 2.32
CA VAL A 246 -5.31 -6.14 3.68
C VAL A 246 -6.54 -5.28 3.91
N VAL A 247 -7.63 -5.88 4.35
CA VAL A 247 -8.91 -5.24 4.64
C VAL A 247 -9.17 -5.32 6.14
N SER A 248 -9.66 -4.22 6.73
CA SER A 248 -9.97 -4.23 8.16
C SER A 248 -11.24 -5.03 8.45
N GLY A 249 -11.14 -6.04 9.32
CA GLY A 249 -12.27 -6.87 9.76
C GLY A 249 -13.37 -6.10 10.50
N LYS A 250 -13.07 -4.88 10.94
CA LYS A 250 -14.02 -4.00 11.65
C LYS A 250 -14.94 -3.21 10.72
N THR A 251 -14.63 -3.16 9.43
CA THR A 251 -15.48 -2.49 8.45
C THR A 251 -16.61 -3.40 7.97
N GLU A 252 -17.70 -2.82 7.43
CA GLU A 252 -18.78 -3.59 6.82
C GLU A 252 -18.26 -4.56 5.75
N HIS A 253 -17.33 -4.10 4.92
CA HIS A 253 -16.70 -4.88 3.86
C HIS A 253 -15.77 -5.98 4.40
N GLY A 254 -15.10 -5.73 5.53
CA GLY A 254 -14.33 -6.74 6.24
C GLY A 254 -15.20 -7.85 6.83
N VAL A 255 -16.36 -7.50 7.39
CA VAL A 255 -17.34 -8.50 7.86
C VAL A 255 -17.85 -9.35 6.68
N MET A 256 -18.07 -8.75 5.50
CA MET A 256 -18.41 -9.52 4.29
C MET A 256 -17.29 -10.50 3.91
N LEU A 257 -16.03 -10.07 3.94
CA LEU A 257 -14.88 -10.98 3.73
C LEU A 257 -14.81 -12.06 4.81
N GLY A 258 -15.16 -11.74 6.04
CA GLY A 258 -15.28 -12.68 7.15
C GLY A 258 -16.21 -13.87 6.85
N SER A 259 -17.34 -13.63 6.16
CA SER A 259 -18.27 -14.69 5.73
C SER A 259 -17.65 -15.67 4.71
N LEU A 260 -16.58 -15.26 4.02
CA LEU A 260 -15.81 -16.08 3.08
C LEU A 260 -14.58 -16.74 3.73
N GLY A 261 -14.43 -16.64 5.06
CA GLY A 261 -13.30 -17.22 5.80
C GLY A 261 -12.09 -16.29 5.94
N ASN A 262 -12.29 -14.97 5.94
CA ASN A 262 -11.26 -13.92 6.12
C ASN A 262 -10.19 -13.86 5.03
N ILE A 263 -10.36 -14.60 3.94
CA ILE A 263 -9.42 -14.62 2.82
C ILE A 263 -10.15 -14.96 1.52
N ALA A 264 -9.78 -14.24 0.46
CA ALA A 264 -10.28 -14.48 -0.89
C ALA A 264 -9.22 -14.11 -1.92
N ALA A 265 -9.44 -14.48 -3.18
CA ALA A 265 -8.58 -14.11 -4.30
C ALA A 265 -9.39 -13.72 -5.53
N ILE A 266 -8.87 -12.76 -6.27
CA ILE A 266 -9.29 -12.50 -7.65
C ILE A 266 -8.22 -13.13 -8.56
N LEU A 267 -8.66 -14.04 -9.42
CA LEU A 267 -7.78 -14.83 -10.26
C LEU A 267 -7.42 -14.08 -11.54
N ARG A 268 -6.28 -14.41 -12.13
CA ARG A 268 -5.82 -13.88 -13.42
C ARG A 268 -6.61 -14.45 -14.59
N TYR A 269 -7.00 -15.70 -14.47
CA TYR A 269 -7.81 -16.44 -15.45
C TYR A 269 -8.63 -17.52 -14.73
N ASN A 270 -9.67 -18.00 -15.38
CA ASN A 270 -10.49 -19.07 -14.84
C ASN A 270 -9.77 -20.43 -15.06
N PRO A 271 -9.36 -21.14 -14.00
CA PRO A 271 -8.63 -22.40 -14.12
C PRO A 271 -9.49 -23.56 -14.68
N ASN A 272 -10.83 -23.40 -14.64
CA ASN A 272 -11.79 -24.42 -15.11
C ASN A 272 -12.29 -24.17 -16.55
N ARG A 273 -11.79 -23.15 -17.22
CA ARG A 273 -12.12 -22.85 -18.61
C ARG A 273 -11.04 -23.46 -19.50
N ASN A 274 -11.30 -24.66 -20.00
CA ASN A 274 -10.60 -25.25 -21.14
C ASN A 274 -11.14 -24.70 -22.45
#